data_467eedf654d1573a1fc039a4aef73796
#
_entry.id   467eedf654d1573a1fc039a4aef73796
#
_cell.length_a   1.000
_cell.length_b   1.000
_cell.length_c   1.000
_cell.angle_alpha   90.00
_cell.angle_beta   90.00
_cell.angle_gamma   90.00
#
_symmetry.space_group_name_H-M   'P 1'
#
loop_
_entity.id
_entity.type
_entity.pdbx_description
1 polymer ?
#
loop_
_entity_poly.entity_id
_entity_poly.type
_entity_poly.pdbx_seq_one_letter_code
_entity_poly.pdbx_strand_id
1 'polypeptide(L)' 'MSKEMMDKEKWVLLFKEIGFDEATMVKWHQAFETRYPNEHQSFLEWLKIPGNEIARIRAL' A
#
# COMPACT_ATOMS: atom_id res chain seq x y z
N MET A 1 16.73 16.30 13.55
CA MET A 1 15.80 15.91 12.61
C MET A 1 15.48 14.44 12.63
N SER A 2 14.26 14.13 12.73
CA SER A 2 13.91 12.72 12.80
C SER A 2 13.99 12.06 11.44
N LYS A 3 14.28 10.79 11.46
CA LYS A 3 14.26 10.01 10.27
C LYS A 3 12.92 9.37 10.16
N GLU A 4 12.08 9.99 9.40
CA GLU A 4 10.76 9.46 9.17
C GLU A 4 10.85 8.33 8.19
N MET A 5 10.37 7.18 8.59
CA MET A 5 10.29 6.06 7.68
C MET A 5 8.84 5.90 7.24
N MET A 6 8.67 5.64 5.97
CA MET A 6 7.33 5.43 5.44
C MET A 6 6.76 4.13 5.98
N ASP A 7 5.51 4.18 6.40
CA ASP A 7 4.80 2.99 6.80
C ASP A 7 3.37 3.09 6.27
N LYS A 8 2.58 2.05 6.55
CA LYS A 8 1.24 1.96 6.00
C LYS A 8 0.39 3.14 6.42
N GLU A 9 0.45 3.51 7.70
CA GLU A 9 -0.40 4.58 8.19
C GLU A 9 -0.10 5.91 7.53
N LYS A 10 1.16 6.23 7.39
CA LYS A 10 1.56 7.49 6.76
C LYS A 10 1.16 7.50 5.30
N TRP A 11 1.32 6.38 4.63
CA TRP A 11 1.00 6.27 3.21
C TRP A 11 -0.51 6.43 3.00
N VAL A 12 -1.32 5.79 3.85
CA VAL A 12 -2.77 5.91 3.75
C VAL A 12 -3.22 7.36 3.98
N LEU A 13 -2.59 8.03 4.96
CA LEU A 13 -2.94 9.42 5.22
C LEU A 13 -2.63 10.31 4.02
N LEU A 14 -1.51 10.06 3.36
CA LEU A 14 -1.17 10.82 2.16
C LEU A 14 -2.21 10.62 1.06
N PHE A 15 -2.68 9.40 0.88
CA PHE A 15 -3.71 9.12 -0.10
C PHE A 15 -4.99 9.89 0.22
N LYS A 16 -5.38 9.90 1.49
CA LYS A 16 -6.60 10.61 1.89
C LYS A 16 -6.46 12.11 1.71
N GLU A 17 -5.26 12.64 1.95
CA GLU A 17 -5.02 14.06 1.79
C GLU A 17 -5.25 14.54 0.37
N ILE A 18 -4.94 13.71 -0.60
CA ILE A 18 -5.10 14.10 -2.00
C ILE A 18 -6.44 13.64 -2.57
N GLY A 19 -7.36 13.20 -1.70
CA GLY A 19 -8.71 12.90 -2.13
C GLY A 19 -9.00 11.48 -2.54
N PHE A 20 -8.09 10.55 -2.28
CA PHE A 20 -8.33 9.15 -2.61
C PHE A 20 -9.16 8.50 -1.51
N ASP A 21 -10.24 7.85 -1.89
CA ASP A 21 -11.06 7.11 -0.94
C ASP A 21 -10.69 5.62 -0.94
N GLU A 22 -11.40 4.84 -0.13
CA GLU A 22 -11.08 3.43 -0.01
C GLU A 22 -11.29 2.67 -1.31
N ALA A 23 -12.35 3.00 -2.04
CA ALA A 23 -12.62 2.32 -3.30
C ALA A 23 -11.50 2.57 -4.31
N THR A 24 -11.01 3.79 -4.36
CA THR A 24 -9.89 4.14 -5.23
C THR A 24 -8.63 3.40 -4.81
N MET A 25 -8.40 3.27 -3.49
CA MET A 25 -7.24 2.57 -3.01
C MET A 25 -7.27 1.09 -3.38
N VAL A 26 -8.45 0.46 -3.30
CA VAL A 26 -8.57 -0.93 -3.71
C VAL A 26 -8.24 -1.08 -5.19
N LYS A 27 -8.77 -0.19 -6.03
CA LYS A 27 -8.46 -0.24 -7.45
C LYS A 27 -6.97 -0.05 -7.72
N TRP A 28 -6.34 0.82 -6.96
CA TRP A 28 -4.90 1.07 -7.11
C TRP A 28 -4.10 -0.20 -6.81
N HIS A 29 -4.45 -0.89 -5.71
CA HIS A 29 -3.76 -2.13 -5.37
C HIS A 29 -4.00 -3.21 -6.42
N GLN A 30 -5.22 -3.29 -6.93
CA GLN A 30 -5.53 -4.28 -7.96
C GLN A 30 -4.73 -4.04 -9.23
N ALA A 31 -4.61 -2.79 -9.63
CA ALA A 31 -3.82 -2.46 -10.82
C ALA A 31 -2.34 -2.76 -10.60
N PHE A 32 -1.83 -2.44 -9.40
CA PHE A 32 -0.44 -2.70 -9.07
C PHE A 32 -0.17 -4.20 -9.11
N GLU A 33 -1.05 -4.98 -8.49
CA GLU A 33 -0.87 -6.43 -8.45
C GLU A 33 -0.92 -7.03 -9.86
N THR A 34 -1.81 -6.54 -10.70
CA THR A 34 -1.95 -7.06 -12.05
C THR A 34 -0.73 -6.77 -12.90
N ARG A 35 -0.20 -5.57 -12.79
CA ARG A 35 0.90 -5.15 -13.65
C ARG A 35 2.27 -5.53 -13.10
N TYR A 36 2.45 -5.40 -11.79
CA TYR A 36 3.75 -5.57 -11.18
C TYR A 36 3.62 -6.34 -9.87
N PRO A 37 3.27 -7.64 -9.94
CA PRO A 37 3.01 -8.40 -8.70
C PRO A 37 4.22 -8.48 -7.78
N ASN A 38 5.42 -8.66 -8.32
CA ASN A 38 6.61 -8.75 -7.47
C ASN A 38 6.92 -7.41 -6.81
N GLU A 39 6.79 -6.34 -7.57
CA GLU A 39 7.01 -5.01 -7.02
C GLU A 39 5.95 -4.64 -6.00
N HIS A 40 4.72 -5.10 -6.20
CA HIS A 40 3.66 -4.86 -5.23
C HIS A 40 4.00 -5.51 -3.90
N GLN A 41 4.48 -6.76 -3.94
CA GLN A 41 4.91 -7.44 -2.72
C GLN A 41 6.03 -6.65 -2.03
N SER A 42 7.04 -6.25 -2.78
CA SER A 42 8.17 -5.51 -2.22
C SER A 42 7.72 -4.17 -1.64
N PHE A 43 6.82 -3.48 -2.32
CA PHE A 43 6.31 -2.21 -1.83
C PHE A 43 5.59 -2.37 -0.51
N LEU A 44 4.76 -3.41 -0.39
CA LEU A 44 4.02 -3.63 0.84
C LEU A 44 4.96 -4.00 1.99
N GLU A 45 6.01 -4.75 1.68
CA GLU A 45 7.04 -5.05 2.69
C GLU A 45 7.76 -3.78 3.12
N TRP A 46 8.03 -2.90 2.17
CA TRP A 46 8.69 -1.64 2.49
C TRP A 46 7.84 -0.78 3.42
N LEU A 47 6.52 -0.89 3.30
CA LEU A 47 5.60 -0.21 4.21
C LEU A 47 5.51 -0.87 5.57
N LYS A 48 6.24 -1.97 5.78
CA LYS A 48 6.28 -2.70 7.05
C LYS A 48 4.94 -3.31 7.41
N ILE A 49 4.21 -3.75 6.41
CA ILE A 49 2.93 -4.42 6.62
C ILE A 49 3.20 -5.88 6.92
N PRO A 50 2.53 -6.45 7.92
CA PRO A 50 2.71 -7.88 8.23
C PRO A 50 2.33 -8.78 7.06
N GLY A 51 2.99 -9.95 6.98
CA GLY A 51 2.79 -10.85 5.86
C GLY A 51 1.35 -11.28 5.65
N ASN A 52 0.60 -11.54 6.74
CA ASN A 52 -0.79 -11.95 6.60
C ASN A 52 -1.64 -10.82 6.03
N GLU A 53 -1.33 -9.59 6.37
CA GLU A 53 -2.06 -8.46 5.81
C GLU A 53 -1.67 -8.22 4.36
N ILE A 54 -0.39 -8.41 4.03
CA ILE A 54 0.05 -8.30 2.65
C ILE A 54 -0.70 -9.28 1.77
N ALA A 55 -0.86 -10.52 2.24
CA ALA A 55 -1.59 -11.52 1.47
C ALA A 55 -3.02 -11.09 1.19
N ARG A 56 -3.67 -10.47 2.16
CA ARG A 56 -5.03 -9.99 1.97
C ARG A 56 -5.09 -8.84 0.97
N ILE A 57 -4.14 -7.93 1.06
CA ILE A 57 -4.11 -6.79 0.15
C ILE A 57 -3.89 -7.27 -1.28
N ARG A 58 -2.99 -8.21 -1.47
CA ARG A 58 -2.71 -8.72 -2.81
C ARG A 58 -3.87 -9.52 -3.39
N ALA A 59 -4.79 -9.97 -2.53
CA ALA A 59 -5.95 -10.73 -2.96
C ALA A 59 -7.17 -9.86 -3.24
N LEU A 60 -7.07 -8.57 -3.07
CA LEU A 60 -8.20 -7.66 -3.27
C LEU A 60 -8.82 -7.72 -4.67
#